data_e29912c4658b3c7448cd227e2ef5eacc
#
_entry.id   e29912c4658b3c7448cd227e2ef5eacc
#
_cell.length_a   1.000
_cell.length_b   1.000
_cell.length_c   1.000
_cell.angle_alpha   90.00
_cell.angle_beta   90.00
_cell.angle_gamma   90.00
#
_symmetry.space_group_name_H-M   'P 1'
#
loop_
_entity.id
_entity.type
_entity.pdbx_description
1 polymer ?
#
loop_
_entity_poly.entity_id
_entity_poly.type
_entity_poly.pdbx_seq_one_letter_code
_entity_poly.pdbx_strand_id
1 'polypeptide(L)'
;MPLNEEDEIAAKNGVDIISTLDVNYQDVAQKALNQQLIKHDAHHGCVVLMEVATGEIKAIANLTRIEKGIYKETYNYAVGEATEPGSTFKLASYLAALEDGVFDTSTVENTTGGVVVFSNHKIKDSHEGGYGIIPMRKAFELSSNVAISKQITNGYNGKASLFINRLKAFGLGEDLPIEIAGSPKTRIIEPNTDAWN
;
A
#
# COMPACT_ATOMS: atom_id res chain seq x y z
N MET A 1 -52.01 -2.44 16.89
CA MET A 1 -51.93 -3.63 17.74
C MET A 1 -51.04 -3.26 18.89
N PRO A 2 -51.42 -3.38 20.14
CA PRO A 2 -50.43 -3.25 21.21
C PRO A 2 -49.45 -4.40 21.09
N LEU A 3 -48.15 -4.09 21.09
CA LEU A 3 -47.09 -5.06 21.21
C LEU A 3 -47.23 -5.72 22.58
N ASN A 4 -47.16 -7.03 22.65
CA ASN A 4 -47.21 -7.73 23.94
C ASN A 4 -45.97 -7.37 24.73
N GLU A 5 -46.10 -7.22 26.04
CA GLU A 5 -44.99 -6.86 26.96
C GLU A 5 -43.81 -7.86 26.88
N GLU A 6 -44.04 -9.07 26.36
CA GLU A 6 -43.02 -10.08 26.16
C GLU A 6 -42.04 -9.82 24.97
N ASP A 7 -42.37 -8.87 24.07
CA ASP A 7 -41.55 -8.47 22.94
C ASP A 7 -40.77 -7.16 23.16
N GLU A 8 -40.87 -6.55 24.34
CA GLU A 8 -40.08 -5.34 24.68
C GLU A 8 -38.61 -5.70 24.98
N ILE A 9 -37.74 -5.42 24.01
CA ILE A 9 -36.28 -5.45 24.24
C ILE A 9 -35.92 -4.19 25.02
N ALA A 10 -35.55 -4.35 26.30
CA ALA A 10 -35.10 -3.24 27.13
C ALA A 10 -33.91 -2.53 26.49
N ALA A 11 -33.97 -1.20 26.46
CA ALA A 11 -32.86 -0.39 25.96
C ALA A 11 -31.59 -0.65 26.80
N LYS A 12 -30.47 -0.97 26.14
CA LYS A 12 -29.18 -1.07 26.80
C LYS A 12 -28.40 0.23 26.56
N ASN A 13 -27.79 0.75 27.60
CA ASN A 13 -26.87 1.88 27.45
C ASN A 13 -25.71 1.46 26.57
N GLY A 14 -25.29 2.36 25.68
CA GLY A 14 -24.05 2.22 24.91
C GLY A 14 -22.82 2.36 25.82
N VAL A 15 -21.66 2.20 25.22
CA VAL A 15 -20.35 2.45 25.84
C VAL A 15 -19.64 3.57 25.09
N ASP A 16 -18.79 4.29 25.79
CA ASP A 16 -17.93 5.28 25.17
C ASP A 16 -16.81 4.58 24.39
N ILE A 17 -16.43 5.16 23.24
CA ILE A 17 -15.30 4.71 22.44
C ILE A 17 -14.19 5.76 22.57
N ILE A 18 -13.04 5.35 23.12
CA ILE A 18 -11.84 6.17 23.19
C ILE A 18 -10.96 5.81 22.01
N SER A 19 -10.72 6.78 21.13
CA SER A 19 -9.84 6.59 19.95
C SER A 19 -8.46 7.21 20.17
N THR A 20 -7.50 6.82 19.35
CA THR A 20 -6.13 7.38 19.32
C THR A 20 -6.03 8.63 18.45
N LEU A 21 -7.14 9.05 17.81
CA LEU A 21 -7.17 10.20 16.92
C LEU A 21 -6.92 11.50 17.66
N ASP A 22 -6.07 12.35 17.08
CA ASP A 22 -5.84 13.72 17.51
C ASP A 22 -6.60 14.68 16.58
N VAL A 23 -7.48 15.50 17.15
CA VAL A 23 -8.35 16.40 16.38
C VAL A 23 -7.56 17.41 15.54
N ASN A 24 -6.39 17.88 16.04
CA ASN A 24 -5.59 18.86 15.31
C ASN A 24 -4.92 18.20 14.09
N TYR A 25 -4.37 16.98 14.25
CA TYR A 25 -3.82 16.24 13.13
C TYR A 25 -4.89 15.82 12.12
N GLN A 26 -6.08 15.42 12.59
CA GLN A 26 -7.20 15.09 11.74
C GLN A 26 -7.62 16.28 10.86
N ASP A 27 -7.76 17.48 11.47
CA ASP A 27 -8.10 18.71 10.75
C ASP A 27 -7.07 19.07 9.67
N VAL A 28 -5.77 18.97 10.00
CA VAL A 28 -4.69 19.26 9.06
C VAL A 28 -4.71 18.25 7.92
N ALA A 29 -4.83 16.96 8.22
CA ALA A 29 -4.86 15.89 7.23
C ALA A 29 -6.04 16.07 6.26
N GLN A 30 -7.23 16.34 6.79
CA GLN A 30 -8.43 16.51 5.96
C GLN A 30 -8.35 17.76 5.07
N LYS A 31 -7.86 18.88 5.59
CA LYS A 31 -7.66 20.11 4.81
C LYS A 31 -6.63 19.91 3.70
N ALA A 32 -5.49 19.28 4.03
CA ALA A 32 -4.45 19.01 3.06
C ALA A 32 -4.93 18.07 1.95
N LEU A 33 -5.63 16.99 2.32
CA LEU A 33 -6.22 16.05 1.37
C LEU A 33 -7.19 16.76 0.42
N ASN A 34 -8.13 17.54 0.98
CA ASN A 34 -9.12 18.27 0.17
C ASN A 34 -8.47 19.22 -0.84
N GLN A 35 -7.44 19.97 -0.41
CA GLN A 35 -6.69 20.87 -1.29
C GLN A 35 -6.02 20.12 -2.44
N GLN A 36 -5.40 18.97 -2.17
CA GLN A 36 -4.74 18.18 -3.21
C GLN A 36 -5.76 17.54 -4.18
N LEU A 37 -6.87 17.04 -3.67
CA LEU A 37 -7.92 16.47 -4.50
C LEU A 37 -8.52 17.51 -5.45
N ILE A 38 -8.78 18.73 -4.96
CA ILE A 38 -9.25 19.85 -5.80
C ILE A 38 -8.20 20.22 -6.85
N LYS A 39 -6.92 20.37 -6.42
CA LYS A 39 -5.82 20.75 -7.30
C LYS A 39 -5.62 19.79 -8.47
N HIS A 40 -5.77 18.50 -8.21
CA HIS A 40 -5.52 17.44 -9.18
C HIS A 40 -6.79 16.91 -9.86
N ASP A 41 -7.95 17.47 -9.52
CA ASP A 41 -9.27 16.98 -9.95
C ASP A 41 -9.42 15.46 -9.78
N ALA A 42 -8.88 14.94 -8.67
CA ALA A 42 -8.87 13.51 -8.39
C ALA A 42 -10.25 13.02 -7.99
N HIS A 43 -10.56 11.74 -8.25
CA HIS A 43 -11.85 11.17 -7.89
C HIS A 43 -12.02 11.00 -6.38
N HIS A 44 -11.01 10.47 -5.73
CA HIS A 44 -10.96 10.27 -4.27
C HIS A 44 -9.52 10.20 -3.78
N GLY A 45 -9.36 10.14 -2.48
CA GLY A 45 -8.08 9.91 -1.84
C GLY A 45 -8.24 9.71 -0.34
N CYS A 46 -7.15 9.26 0.28
CA CYS A 46 -7.06 9.11 1.72
C CYS A 46 -5.71 9.57 2.25
N VAL A 47 -5.67 9.87 3.55
CA VAL A 47 -4.46 10.15 4.32
C VAL A 47 -4.54 9.37 5.62
N VAL A 48 -3.46 8.69 5.98
CA VAL A 48 -3.30 8.07 7.29
C VAL A 48 -2.04 8.63 7.93
N LEU A 49 -2.15 9.13 9.15
CA LEU A 49 -1.02 9.53 9.98
C LEU A 49 -0.90 8.55 11.14
N MET A 50 0.23 7.87 11.21
CA MET A 50 0.53 6.86 12.24
C MET A 50 1.75 7.28 13.05
N GLU A 51 1.68 7.13 14.36
CA GLU A 51 2.83 7.28 15.24
C GLU A 51 3.71 6.03 15.17
N VAL A 52 4.95 6.20 14.74
CA VAL A 52 5.87 5.07 14.47
C VAL A 52 6.19 4.27 15.75
N ALA A 53 6.28 4.94 16.89
CA ALA A 53 6.66 4.30 18.15
C ALA A 53 5.58 3.38 18.71
N THR A 54 4.32 3.69 18.50
CA THR A 54 3.17 2.99 19.10
C THR A 54 2.33 2.22 18.09
N GLY A 55 2.39 2.61 16.80
CA GLY A 55 1.48 2.14 15.75
C GLY A 55 0.09 2.78 15.81
N GLU A 56 -0.13 3.73 16.72
CA GLU A 56 -1.43 4.41 16.85
C GLU A 56 -1.73 5.31 15.66
N ILE A 57 -2.95 5.22 15.14
CA ILE A 57 -3.44 6.11 14.08
C ILE A 57 -3.86 7.43 14.74
N LYS A 58 -3.17 8.51 14.40
CA LYS A 58 -3.43 9.87 14.90
C LYS A 58 -4.35 10.67 13.99
N ALA A 59 -4.41 10.34 12.69
CA ALA A 59 -5.38 10.88 11.75
C ALA A 59 -5.69 9.87 10.65
N ILE A 60 -6.95 9.85 10.19
CA ILE A 60 -7.41 9.07 9.05
C ILE A 60 -8.48 9.87 8.32
N ALA A 61 -8.14 10.40 7.16
CA ALA A 61 -9.03 11.22 6.34
C ALA A 61 -9.31 10.53 5.02
N ASN A 62 -10.57 10.54 4.60
CA ASN A 62 -11.04 9.92 3.37
C ASN A 62 -12.01 10.88 2.68
N LEU A 63 -11.78 11.21 1.43
CA LEU A 63 -12.63 12.12 0.69
C LEU A 63 -12.93 11.60 -0.71
N THR A 64 -14.21 11.70 -1.10
CA THR A 64 -14.72 11.34 -2.42
C THR A 64 -15.29 12.59 -3.10
N ARG A 65 -15.02 12.74 -4.38
CA ARG A 65 -15.64 13.80 -5.20
C ARG A 65 -17.13 13.53 -5.40
N ILE A 66 -17.96 14.41 -4.91
CA ILE A 66 -19.40 14.40 -5.13
C ILE A 66 -19.75 15.20 -6.39
N GLU A 67 -19.10 16.36 -6.51
CA GLU A 67 -19.19 17.26 -7.68
C GLU A 67 -17.80 17.88 -7.92
N LYS A 68 -17.62 18.54 -9.04
CA LYS A 68 -16.36 19.20 -9.35
C LYS A 68 -15.98 20.22 -8.26
N GLY A 69 -14.85 19.98 -7.61
CA GLY A 69 -14.35 20.82 -6.52
C GLY A 69 -15.03 20.59 -5.16
N ILE A 70 -16.01 19.69 -5.08
CA ILE A 70 -16.75 19.38 -3.84
C ILE A 70 -16.46 17.93 -3.42
N TYR A 71 -15.87 17.76 -2.26
CA TYR A 71 -15.49 16.47 -1.69
C TYR A 71 -16.19 16.25 -0.36
N LYS A 72 -16.60 15.00 -0.13
CA LYS A 72 -17.22 14.55 1.14
C LYS A 72 -16.66 13.21 1.56
N GLU A 73 -16.74 12.95 2.84
CA GLU A 73 -16.44 11.66 3.42
C GLU A 73 -17.62 10.72 3.19
N THR A 74 -17.40 9.65 2.40
CA THR A 74 -18.45 8.69 2.03
C THR A 74 -18.01 7.24 2.21
N TYR A 75 -16.72 6.98 2.05
CA TYR A 75 -16.15 5.64 2.15
C TYR A 75 -14.74 5.70 2.75
N ASN A 76 -14.39 4.74 3.58
CA ASN A 76 -13.06 4.64 4.18
C ASN A 76 -12.10 3.91 3.22
N TYR A 77 -11.54 4.64 2.27
CA TYR A 77 -10.59 4.10 1.29
C TYR A 77 -9.32 3.57 1.94
N ALA A 78 -8.87 4.21 3.03
CA ALA A 78 -7.65 3.82 3.72
C ALA A 78 -7.70 2.39 4.28
N VAL A 79 -8.90 1.93 4.62
CA VAL A 79 -9.13 0.61 5.22
C VAL A 79 -9.78 -0.34 4.23
N GLY A 80 -10.75 0.12 3.45
CA GLY A 80 -11.62 -0.74 2.66
C GLY A 80 -11.22 -0.92 1.20
N GLU A 81 -10.28 -0.12 0.66
CA GLU A 81 -9.85 -0.23 -0.72
C GLU A 81 -8.54 -1.02 -0.85
N ALA A 82 -8.55 -2.04 -1.69
CA ALA A 82 -7.36 -2.78 -2.06
C ALA A 82 -6.88 -2.31 -3.43
N THR A 83 -5.75 -1.63 -3.47
CA THR A 83 -5.12 -1.13 -4.71
C THR A 83 -3.72 -1.70 -4.87
N GLU A 84 -3.19 -1.62 -6.09
CA GLU A 84 -1.78 -1.94 -6.33
C GLU A 84 -0.89 -0.93 -5.58
N PRO A 85 0.04 -1.38 -4.74
CA PRO A 85 0.88 -0.50 -3.92
C PRO A 85 1.87 0.32 -4.76
N GLY A 86 2.06 -0.03 -6.04
CA GLY A 86 2.98 0.65 -6.93
C GLY A 86 4.42 0.62 -6.43
N SER A 87 5.15 1.72 -6.63
CA SER A 87 6.57 1.81 -6.26
C SER A 87 6.87 1.74 -4.76
N THR A 88 5.87 1.87 -3.90
CA THR A 88 6.07 1.65 -2.45
C THR A 88 6.44 0.21 -2.14
N PHE A 89 5.96 -0.74 -2.94
CA PHE A 89 6.30 -2.16 -2.81
C PHE A 89 7.77 -2.48 -3.10
N LYS A 90 8.47 -1.59 -3.81
CA LYS A 90 9.90 -1.76 -4.08
C LYS A 90 10.73 -1.82 -2.80
N LEU A 91 10.30 -1.16 -1.73
CA LEU A 91 10.97 -1.26 -0.43
C LEU A 91 10.99 -2.71 0.07
N ALA A 92 9.84 -3.37 0.08
CA ALA A 92 9.74 -4.75 0.52
C ALA A 92 10.54 -5.70 -0.38
N SER A 93 10.45 -5.52 -1.71
CA SER A 93 11.22 -6.33 -2.66
C SER A 93 12.72 -6.13 -2.53
N TYR A 94 13.16 -4.90 -2.31
CA TYR A 94 14.56 -4.55 -2.14
C TYR A 94 15.14 -5.14 -0.85
N LEU A 95 14.41 -4.99 0.26
CA LEU A 95 14.81 -5.58 1.55
C LEU A 95 14.87 -7.11 1.47
N ALA A 96 13.89 -7.75 0.84
CA ALA A 96 13.90 -9.20 0.63
C ALA A 96 15.16 -9.65 -0.10
N ALA A 97 15.52 -8.97 -1.17
CA ALA A 97 16.69 -9.30 -1.97
C ALA A 97 18.01 -9.06 -1.23
N LEU A 98 18.11 -8.03 -0.40
CA LEU A 98 19.28 -7.79 0.46
C LEU A 98 19.42 -8.90 1.51
N GLU A 99 18.34 -9.26 2.21
CA GLU A 99 18.34 -10.31 3.24
C GLU A 99 18.69 -11.69 2.68
N ASP A 100 18.23 -11.98 1.46
CA ASP A 100 18.49 -13.26 0.79
C ASP A 100 19.82 -13.26 0.01
N GLY A 101 20.58 -12.16 0.05
CA GLY A 101 21.88 -12.04 -0.64
C GLY A 101 21.79 -12.09 -2.15
N VAL A 102 20.64 -11.71 -2.73
CA VAL A 102 20.43 -11.64 -4.19
C VAL A 102 21.32 -10.55 -4.79
N PHE A 103 21.45 -9.43 -4.13
CA PHE A 103 22.37 -8.35 -4.44
C PHE A 103 22.76 -7.58 -3.18
N ASP A 104 23.78 -6.74 -3.28
CA ASP A 104 24.09 -5.69 -2.32
C ASP A 104 23.84 -4.31 -2.92
N THR A 105 23.97 -3.26 -2.08
CA THR A 105 23.70 -1.88 -2.51
C THR A 105 24.65 -1.36 -3.57
N SER A 106 25.83 -1.98 -3.75
CA SER A 106 26.85 -1.64 -4.74
C SER A 106 26.75 -2.46 -6.03
N THR A 107 25.99 -3.55 -6.01
CA THR A 107 25.70 -4.36 -7.21
C THR A 107 25.17 -3.46 -8.32
N VAL A 108 25.75 -3.56 -9.52
CA VAL A 108 25.36 -2.72 -10.65
C VAL A 108 24.38 -3.43 -11.58
N GLU A 109 23.46 -2.65 -12.12
CA GLU A 109 22.51 -3.13 -13.13
C GLU A 109 22.45 -2.16 -14.32
N ASN A 110 22.30 -2.74 -15.50
CA ASN A 110 22.16 -1.97 -16.74
C ASN A 110 20.69 -1.72 -17.07
N THR A 111 20.31 -0.44 -17.03
CA THR A 111 18.95 0.03 -17.38
C THR A 111 18.91 0.73 -18.74
N THR A 112 19.98 0.63 -19.54
CA THR A 112 20.05 1.29 -20.85
C THR A 112 18.85 0.91 -21.72
N GLY A 113 18.22 1.91 -22.32
CA GLY A 113 16.97 1.77 -23.05
C GLY A 113 15.71 1.93 -22.17
N GLY A 114 15.83 1.87 -20.83
CA GLY A 114 14.73 2.11 -19.89
C GLY A 114 13.58 1.11 -20.00
N VAL A 115 13.82 -0.06 -20.58
CA VAL A 115 12.79 -1.07 -20.85
C VAL A 115 13.39 -2.48 -20.67
N VAL A 116 12.61 -3.34 -20.03
CA VAL A 116 12.86 -4.79 -19.98
C VAL A 116 11.57 -5.54 -20.25
N VAL A 117 11.68 -6.72 -20.83
CA VAL A 117 10.53 -7.60 -21.11
C VAL A 117 10.78 -8.93 -20.41
N PHE A 118 9.81 -9.35 -19.58
CA PHE A 118 9.76 -10.68 -18.97
C PHE A 118 8.53 -11.40 -19.51
N SER A 119 8.74 -12.51 -20.21
CA SER A 119 7.66 -13.20 -20.92
C SER A 119 6.86 -12.21 -21.78
N ASN A 120 5.64 -11.91 -21.43
CA ASN A 120 4.75 -10.98 -22.14
C ASN A 120 4.61 -9.61 -21.46
N HIS A 121 5.29 -9.40 -20.33
CA HIS A 121 5.19 -8.16 -19.57
C HIS A 121 6.33 -7.20 -19.86
N LYS A 122 5.97 -6.00 -20.34
CA LYS A 122 6.92 -4.93 -20.62
C LYS A 122 6.98 -3.97 -19.43
N ILE A 123 8.14 -3.88 -18.80
CA ILE A 123 8.41 -2.98 -17.69
C ILE A 123 9.25 -1.81 -18.21
N LYS A 124 8.85 -0.57 -17.82
CA LYS A 124 9.53 0.65 -18.22
C LYS A 124 9.94 1.48 -17.02
N ASP A 125 11.09 2.12 -17.10
CA ASP A 125 11.45 3.23 -16.24
C ASP A 125 10.63 4.48 -16.59
N SER A 126 10.47 5.38 -15.62
CA SER A 126 9.82 6.67 -15.83
C SER A 126 10.68 7.62 -16.67
N HIS A 127 12.00 7.42 -16.68
CA HIS A 127 12.95 8.19 -17.48
C HIS A 127 13.15 7.48 -18.84
N GLU A 128 12.87 8.19 -19.92
CA GLU A 128 13.07 7.69 -21.28
C GLU A 128 14.55 7.41 -21.53
N GLY A 129 14.87 6.23 -22.10
CA GLY A 129 16.24 5.78 -22.30
C GLY A 129 16.88 5.13 -21.07
N GLY A 130 16.22 5.14 -19.91
CA GLY A 130 16.72 4.55 -18.67
C GLY A 130 17.80 5.40 -18.00
N TYR A 131 18.50 4.81 -17.05
CA TYR A 131 19.49 5.49 -16.20
C TYR A 131 20.94 5.03 -16.48
N GLY A 132 21.14 4.23 -17.54
CA GLY A 132 22.45 3.64 -17.83
C GLY A 132 22.80 2.48 -16.89
N ILE A 133 24.09 2.34 -16.59
CA ILE A 133 24.60 1.35 -15.63
C ILE A 133 24.70 2.01 -14.27
N ILE A 134 23.88 1.57 -13.32
CA ILE A 134 23.76 2.19 -11.98
C ILE A 134 23.83 1.13 -10.88
N PRO A 135 24.38 1.49 -9.69
CA PRO A 135 24.34 0.60 -8.54
C PRO A 135 22.91 0.49 -7.99
N MET A 136 22.61 -0.62 -7.33
CA MET A 136 21.27 -0.90 -6.79
C MET A 136 20.80 0.16 -5.80
N ARG A 137 21.70 0.78 -5.01
CA ARG A 137 21.37 1.95 -4.20
C ARG A 137 20.77 3.07 -5.05
N LYS A 138 21.41 3.38 -6.18
CA LYS A 138 20.93 4.44 -7.08
C LYS A 138 19.65 4.05 -7.80
N ALA A 139 19.50 2.78 -8.12
CA ALA A 139 18.27 2.23 -8.70
C ALA A 139 17.06 2.41 -7.76
N PHE A 140 17.27 2.22 -6.46
CA PHE A 140 16.23 2.46 -5.44
C PHE A 140 15.92 3.96 -5.30
N GLU A 141 16.93 4.82 -5.20
CA GLU A 141 16.77 6.28 -5.12
C GLU A 141 15.97 6.86 -6.31
N LEU A 142 16.24 6.34 -7.51
CA LEU A 142 15.58 6.76 -8.76
C LEU A 142 14.26 6.00 -9.01
N SER A 143 13.92 5.06 -8.14
CA SER A 143 12.76 4.18 -8.32
C SER A 143 12.76 3.45 -9.67
N SER A 144 13.94 2.97 -10.14
CA SER A 144 14.05 2.26 -11.40
C SER A 144 13.24 0.96 -11.39
N ASN A 145 12.26 0.88 -12.26
CA ASN A 145 11.48 -0.33 -12.48
C ASN A 145 12.35 -1.42 -13.12
N VAL A 146 13.17 -1.03 -14.11
CA VAL A 146 14.00 -1.95 -14.88
C VAL A 146 15.07 -2.62 -14.01
N ALA A 147 15.85 -1.83 -13.25
CA ALA A 147 16.91 -2.39 -12.43
C ALA A 147 16.38 -3.33 -11.36
N ILE A 148 15.36 -2.89 -10.61
CA ILE A 148 14.81 -3.68 -9.51
C ILE A 148 14.15 -4.95 -10.04
N SER A 149 13.31 -4.85 -11.09
CA SER A 149 12.66 -6.03 -11.66
C SER A 149 13.64 -7.05 -12.20
N LYS A 150 14.72 -6.62 -12.88
CA LYS A 150 15.76 -7.53 -13.39
C LYS A 150 16.45 -8.30 -12.26
N GLN A 151 16.86 -7.60 -11.22
CA GLN A 151 17.54 -8.22 -10.08
C GLN A 151 16.63 -9.18 -9.31
N ILE A 152 15.38 -8.78 -9.06
CA ILE A 152 14.40 -9.63 -8.36
C ILE A 152 14.08 -10.87 -9.22
N THR A 153 13.76 -10.69 -10.50
CA THR A 153 13.42 -11.81 -11.39
C THR A 153 14.57 -12.80 -11.55
N ASN A 154 15.80 -12.30 -11.73
CA ASN A 154 16.96 -13.15 -11.88
C ASN A 154 17.34 -13.86 -10.57
N GLY A 155 17.33 -13.14 -9.45
CA GLY A 155 17.73 -13.68 -8.16
C GLY A 155 16.77 -14.73 -7.58
N TYR A 156 15.49 -14.58 -7.88
CA TYR A 156 14.47 -15.53 -7.44
C TYR A 156 13.98 -16.46 -8.55
N ASN A 157 14.68 -16.53 -9.68
CA ASN A 157 14.33 -17.45 -10.76
C ASN A 157 14.27 -18.91 -10.25
N GLY A 158 13.12 -19.56 -10.43
CA GLY A 158 12.85 -20.89 -9.88
C GLY A 158 12.72 -20.96 -8.36
N LYS A 159 12.73 -19.83 -7.65
CA LYS A 159 12.67 -19.71 -6.19
C LYS A 159 11.58 -18.74 -5.72
N ALA A 160 10.49 -18.61 -6.45
CA ALA A 160 9.42 -17.68 -6.14
C ALA A 160 8.88 -17.83 -4.71
N SER A 161 8.79 -19.07 -4.19
CA SER A 161 8.36 -19.33 -2.81
C SER A 161 9.32 -18.73 -1.77
N LEU A 162 10.64 -18.65 -2.06
CA LEU A 162 11.59 -17.99 -1.16
C LEU A 162 11.27 -16.50 -1.04
N PHE A 163 11.03 -15.82 -2.16
CA PHE A 163 10.63 -14.42 -2.15
C PHE A 163 9.35 -14.17 -1.35
N ILE A 164 8.30 -14.95 -1.62
CA ILE A 164 7.03 -14.82 -0.90
C ILE A 164 7.18 -15.09 0.60
N ASN A 165 7.95 -16.12 0.98
CA ASN A 165 8.22 -16.41 2.38
C ASN A 165 8.99 -15.28 3.07
N ARG A 166 9.91 -14.61 2.37
CA ARG A 166 10.61 -13.44 2.89
C ARG A 166 9.66 -12.26 3.11
N LEU A 167 8.75 -12.00 2.18
CA LEU A 167 7.72 -10.96 2.34
C LEU A 167 6.82 -11.25 3.55
N LYS A 168 6.41 -12.51 3.73
CA LYS A 168 5.63 -12.94 4.90
C LYS A 168 6.41 -12.77 6.21
N ALA A 169 7.71 -13.05 6.20
CA ALA A 169 8.57 -12.82 7.36
C ALA A 169 8.69 -11.33 7.75
N PHE A 170 8.42 -10.41 6.84
CA PHE A 170 8.28 -8.97 7.12
C PHE A 170 6.88 -8.58 7.61
N GLY A 171 5.98 -9.53 7.84
CA GLY A 171 4.59 -9.29 8.24
C GLY A 171 3.65 -8.95 7.09
N LEU A 172 4.13 -8.95 5.83
CA LEU A 172 3.26 -8.75 4.69
C LEU A 172 2.39 -10.00 4.48
N GLY A 173 1.09 -9.79 4.28
CA GLY A 173 0.12 -10.89 4.15
C GLY A 173 -0.56 -11.28 5.46
N GLU A 174 -0.16 -10.71 6.58
CA GLU A 174 -0.89 -10.82 7.84
C GLU A 174 -2.04 -9.81 7.88
N ASP A 175 -3.14 -10.21 8.48
CA ASP A 175 -4.26 -9.28 8.69
C ASP A 175 -3.84 -8.23 9.71
N LEU A 176 -4.05 -6.96 9.39
CA LEU A 176 -3.75 -5.87 10.31
C LEU A 176 -4.77 -5.88 11.47
N PRO A 177 -4.33 -5.77 12.73
CA PRO A 177 -5.21 -5.70 13.89
C PRO A 177 -5.89 -4.32 13.99
N ILE A 178 -6.64 -3.94 12.96
CA ILE A 178 -7.39 -2.67 12.92
C ILE A 178 -8.80 -2.93 13.41
N GLU A 179 -9.23 -2.24 14.47
CA GLU A 179 -10.57 -2.35 15.05
C GLU A 179 -11.65 -1.60 14.24
N ILE A 180 -11.27 -1.02 13.09
CA ILE A 180 -12.20 -0.35 12.18
C ILE A 180 -12.83 -1.38 11.26
N ALA A 181 -14.17 -1.42 11.25
CA ALA A 181 -14.91 -2.33 10.39
C ALA A 181 -14.65 -2.05 8.89
N GLY A 182 -14.65 -3.11 8.07
CA GLY A 182 -14.51 -3.00 6.61
C GLY A 182 -13.11 -3.28 6.09
N SER A 183 -12.14 -3.65 6.94
CA SER A 183 -10.84 -4.10 6.49
C SER A 183 -10.96 -5.44 5.74
N PRO A 184 -10.55 -5.52 4.46
CA PRO A 184 -10.50 -6.79 3.75
C PRO A 184 -9.36 -7.65 4.31
N LYS A 185 -9.46 -8.96 4.10
CA LYS A 185 -8.35 -9.87 4.39
C LYS A 185 -7.16 -9.57 3.49
N THR A 186 -5.99 -9.52 4.08
CA THR A 186 -4.75 -9.37 3.33
C THR A 186 -4.50 -10.59 2.44
N ARG A 187 -4.04 -10.36 1.20
CA ARG A 187 -3.78 -11.42 0.25
C ARG A 187 -2.43 -11.21 -0.44
N ILE A 188 -1.56 -12.21 -0.34
CA ILE A 188 -0.39 -12.37 -1.21
C ILE A 188 -0.70 -13.52 -2.18
N ILE A 189 -0.42 -13.31 -3.47
CA ILE A 189 -0.57 -14.36 -4.49
C ILE A 189 0.54 -15.39 -4.27
N GLU A 190 0.16 -16.66 -4.12
CA GLU A 190 1.09 -17.75 -3.91
C GLU A 190 1.63 -18.27 -5.25
N PRO A 191 2.92 -18.66 -5.31
CA PRO A 191 3.50 -19.30 -6.47
C PRO A 191 2.75 -20.60 -6.83
N ASN A 192 2.69 -20.91 -8.12
CA ASN A 192 2.01 -22.08 -8.66
C ASN A 192 0.48 -22.11 -8.46
N THR A 193 -0.13 -20.97 -8.26
CA THR A 193 -1.59 -20.80 -8.36
C THR A 193 -1.95 -20.16 -9.69
N ASP A 194 -3.22 -20.33 -10.12
CA ASP A 194 -3.72 -19.74 -11.37
C ASP A 194 -3.60 -18.20 -11.41
N ALA A 195 -3.48 -17.57 -10.24
CA ALA A 195 -3.30 -16.14 -10.10
C ALA A 195 -1.82 -15.68 -10.20
N TRP A 196 -0.87 -16.63 -10.22
CA TRP A 196 0.56 -16.38 -10.34
C TRP A 196 0.98 -16.47 -11.81
N ASN A 197 0.74 -15.45 -12.61
CA ASN A 197 1.14 -15.42 -14.03
C ASN A 197 1.87 -14.13 -14.38
#